data_2d1615d8b6f1758d623caf1d75ce5e4b
#
_entry.id   2d1615d8b6f1758d623caf1d75ce5e4b
#
_cell.length_a   1.000
_cell.length_b   1.000
_cell.length_c   1.000
_cell.angle_alpha   90.00
_cell.angle_beta   90.00
_cell.angle_gamma   90.00
#
_symmetry.space_group_name_H-M   'P 1'
#
loop_
_entity.id
_entity.type
_entity.pdbx_description
1 polymer ?
#
loop_
_entity_poly.entity_id
_entity_poly.type
_entity_poly.pdbx_seq_one_letter_code
_entity_poly.pdbx_strand_id
1 'polypeptide(L)'
;MYYMIYRETTAASKLLLSCVSTFTSTELCSYEQYIFYTVVVSIITLDRPALQKILVKDPQIISVMQDDSLQLTKKFLHSVSDREYKHFFQALLELHPRLQEDRYLGPHIDYLLREYRVLVYTQFLLAYRSVRLTTMAESF
;
A
#
# COMPACT_ATOMS: atom_id res chain seq x y z
N MET A 1 -1.14 -7.09 13.39
CA MET A 1 0.31 -7.06 13.70
C MET A 1 0.97 -8.44 13.58
N TYR A 2 0.51 -9.48 14.24
CA TYR A 2 1.08 -10.84 14.17
C TYR A 2 1.32 -11.33 12.73
N TYR A 3 0.30 -11.31 11.87
CA TYR A 3 0.40 -11.75 10.47
C TYR A 3 1.36 -10.91 9.61
N MET A 4 1.61 -9.65 9.96
CA MET A 4 2.60 -8.82 9.27
C MET A 4 4.01 -9.33 9.53
N ILE A 5 4.31 -9.75 10.77
CA ILE A 5 5.60 -10.33 11.15
C ILE A 5 5.86 -11.65 10.41
N TYR A 6 4.83 -12.45 10.17
CA TYR A 6 4.95 -13.73 9.47
C TYR A 6 4.80 -13.63 7.95
N ARG A 7 4.70 -12.42 7.39
CA ARG A 7 4.52 -12.15 5.95
C ARG A 7 3.22 -12.74 5.38
N GLU A 8 2.25 -13.05 6.21
CA GLU A 8 0.92 -13.45 5.80
C GLU A 8 0.07 -12.23 5.46
N THR A 9 0.47 -11.51 4.40
CA THR A 9 -0.13 -10.23 4.00
C THR A 9 -1.62 -10.34 3.72
N THR A 10 -2.07 -11.45 3.13
CA THR A 10 -3.50 -11.69 2.83
C THR A 10 -4.35 -11.79 4.10
N ALA A 11 -3.89 -12.54 5.10
CA ALA A 11 -4.58 -12.66 6.37
C ALA A 11 -4.55 -11.33 7.14
N ALA A 12 -3.40 -10.64 7.12
CA ALA A 12 -3.24 -9.33 7.73
C ALA A 12 -4.21 -8.31 7.12
N SER A 13 -4.29 -8.22 5.79
CA SER A 13 -5.18 -7.29 5.09
C SER A 13 -6.65 -7.53 5.45
N LYS A 14 -7.10 -8.78 5.41
CA LYS A 14 -8.49 -9.13 5.75
C LYS A 14 -8.88 -8.68 7.16
N LEU A 15 -8.02 -8.95 8.15
CA LEU A 15 -8.28 -8.54 9.53
C LEU A 15 -8.21 -7.03 9.71
N LEU A 16 -7.21 -6.38 9.11
CA LEU A 16 -7.10 -4.93 9.18
C LEU A 16 -8.34 -4.25 8.58
N LEU A 17 -8.79 -4.68 7.43
CA LEU A 17 -9.99 -4.13 6.78
C LEU A 17 -11.27 -4.37 7.57
N SER A 18 -11.42 -5.54 8.20
CA SER A 18 -12.60 -5.84 9.00
C SER A 18 -12.72 -5.00 10.27
N CYS A 19 -11.61 -4.49 10.79
CA CYS A 19 -11.56 -3.73 12.04
C CYS A 19 -11.45 -2.21 11.83
N VAL A 20 -11.46 -1.68 10.61
CA VAL A 20 -11.33 -0.23 10.35
C VAL A 20 -12.36 0.59 11.11
N SER A 21 -13.64 0.18 11.07
CA SER A 21 -14.75 0.89 11.72
C SER A 21 -14.85 0.67 13.23
N THR A 22 -14.19 -0.38 13.74
CA THR A 22 -14.31 -0.79 15.16
C THR A 22 -13.01 -0.62 15.95
N PHE A 23 -11.98 -0.06 15.31
CA PHE A 23 -10.69 0.11 15.96
C PHE A 23 -10.73 1.16 17.06
N THR A 24 -10.53 0.72 18.30
CA THR A 24 -10.53 1.56 19.51
C THR A 24 -9.24 1.41 20.33
N SER A 25 -8.35 0.51 19.92
CA SER A 25 -7.16 0.17 20.70
C SER A 25 -6.02 1.17 20.47
N THR A 26 -5.96 2.20 21.30
CA THR A 26 -4.88 3.19 21.31
C THR A 26 -3.58 2.66 21.95
N GLU A 27 -3.64 1.53 22.67
CA GLU A 27 -2.49 0.92 23.32
C GLU A 27 -1.51 0.28 22.33
N LEU A 28 -2.01 -0.20 21.18
CA LEU A 28 -1.17 -0.88 20.17
C LEU A 28 -0.54 0.11 19.19
N CYS A 29 -1.33 1.03 18.68
CA CYS A 29 -0.91 2.07 17.74
C CYS A 29 -1.98 3.15 17.62
N SER A 30 -1.63 4.33 17.11
CA SER A 30 -2.61 5.35 16.78
C SER A 30 -3.50 4.90 15.62
N TYR A 31 -4.67 5.52 15.48
CA TYR A 31 -5.58 5.21 14.37
C TYR A 31 -4.97 5.55 13.01
N GLU A 32 -4.21 6.62 12.92
CA GLU A 32 -3.44 6.99 11.72
C GLU A 32 -2.42 5.90 11.34
N GLN A 33 -1.68 5.39 12.32
CA GLN A 33 -0.73 4.31 12.13
C GLN A 33 -1.42 3.01 11.71
N TYR A 34 -2.60 2.75 12.28
CA TYR A 34 -3.44 1.62 11.88
C TYR A 34 -3.88 1.73 10.40
N ILE A 35 -4.35 2.89 9.97
CA ILE A 35 -4.72 3.16 8.57
C ILE A 35 -3.50 3.02 7.66
N PHE A 36 -2.34 3.53 8.08
CA PHE A 36 -1.08 3.34 7.35
C PHE A 36 -0.78 1.85 7.09
N TYR A 37 -0.84 0.99 8.11
CA TYR A 37 -0.64 -0.45 7.96
C TYR A 37 -1.71 -1.07 7.05
N THR A 38 -2.95 -0.68 7.22
CA THR A 38 -4.06 -1.19 6.41
C THR A 38 -3.81 -0.90 4.93
N VAL A 39 -3.41 0.31 4.57
CA VAL A 39 -3.13 0.70 3.18
C VAL A 39 -1.93 -0.04 2.63
N VAL A 40 -0.79 -0.01 3.34
CA VAL A 40 0.47 -0.63 2.91
C VAL A 40 0.28 -2.13 2.63
N VAL A 41 -0.36 -2.85 3.54
CA VAL A 41 -0.57 -4.30 3.37
C VAL A 41 -1.63 -4.60 2.32
N SER A 42 -2.70 -3.81 2.24
CA SER A 42 -3.80 -4.05 1.31
C SER A 42 -3.44 -3.79 -0.15
N ILE A 43 -2.53 -2.87 -0.43
CA ILE A 43 -2.04 -2.63 -1.80
C ILE A 43 -1.44 -3.90 -2.42
N ILE A 44 -0.74 -4.72 -1.64
CA ILE A 44 -0.13 -5.97 -2.13
C ILE A 44 -1.20 -7.06 -2.37
N THR A 45 -2.26 -7.06 -1.58
CA THR A 45 -3.19 -8.19 -1.50
C THR A 45 -4.48 -8.00 -2.26
N LEU A 46 -4.90 -6.77 -2.48
CA LEU A 46 -6.16 -6.46 -3.14
C LEU A 46 -5.97 -6.19 -4.63
N ASP A 47 -6.91 -6.70 -5.40
CA ASP A 47 -7.05 -6.31 -6.79
C ASP A 47 -7.45 -4.83 -6.90
N ARG A 48 -7.07 -4.18 -7.99
CA ARG A 48 -7.34 -2.77 -8.24
C ARG A 48 -8.81 -2.36 -8.04
N PRO A 49 -9.81 -3.09 -8.55
CA PRO A 49 -11.22 -2.75 -8.31
C PRO A 49 -11.61 -2.80 -6.84
N ALA A 50 -11.11 -3.79 -6.10
CA ALA A 50 -11.34 -3.91 -4.66
C ALA A 50 -10.63 -2.79 -3.91
N LEU A 51 -9.40 -2.45 -4.28
CA LEU A 51 -8.63 -1.36 -3.71
C LEU A 51 -9.33 -0.01 -3.87
N GLN A 52 -9.86 0.28 -5.07
CA GLN A 52 -10.64 1.49 -5.32
C GLN A 52 -11.92 1.54 -4.48
N LYS A 53 -12.64 0.42 -4.38
CA LYS A 53 -13.92 0.35 -3.65
C LYS A 53 -13.73 0.47 -2.14
N ILE A 54 -12.73 -0.22 -1.59
CA ILE A 54 -12.57 -0.43 -0.16
C ILE A 54 -11.69 0.67 0.48
N LEU A 55 -10.62 1.11 -0.20
CA LEU A 55 -9.68 2.07 0.36
C LEU A 55 -9.84 3.49 -0.18
N VAL A 56 -10.01 3.64 -1.49
CA VAL A 56 -10.05 4.98 -2.11
C VAL A 56 -11.40 5.66 -1.89
N LYS A 57 -12.49 4.90 -1.81
CA LYS A 57 -13.86 5.44 -1.68
C LYS A 57 -14.44 5.37 -0.26
N ASP A 58 -13.73 4.77 0.69
CA ASP A 58 -14.21 4.68 2.07
C ASP A 58 -14.12 6.05 2.76
N PRO A 59 -15.24 6.61 3.24
CA PRO A 59 -15.26 7.92 3.87
C PRO A 59 -14.41 7.99 5.15
N GLN A 60 -14.30 6.90 5.90
CA GLN A 60 -13.53 6.82 7.14
C GLN A 60 -12.02 6.93 6.83
N ILE A 61 -11.57 6.20 5.82
CA ILE A 61 -10.17 6.23 5.38
C ILE A 61 -9.84 7.60 4.77
N ILE A 62 -10.74 8.16 3.95
CA ILE A 62 -10.55 9.47 3.33
C ILE A 62 -10.39 10.57 4.38
N SER A 63 -11.21 10.56 5.44
CA SER A 63 -11.17 11.58 6.49
C SER A 63 -9.82 11.60 7.21
N VAL A 64 -9.27 10.44 7.53
CA VAL A 64 -7.97 10.31 8.21
C VAL A 64 -6.80 10.63 7.28
N MET A 65 -6.94 10.30 5.99
CA MET A 65 -5.91 10.62 4.98
C MET A 65 -5.82 12.11 4.62
N GLN A 66 -6.62 12.97 5.22
CA GLN A 66 -6.46 14.42 5.10
C GLN A 66 -5.33 14.95 6.00
N ASP A 67 -4.92 14.20 7.00
CA ASP A 67 -3.83 14.56 7.88
C ASP A 67 -2.48 14.57 7.13
N ASP A 68 -1.64 15.55 7.44
CA ASP A 68 -0.33 15.74 6.80
C ASP A 68 0.57 14.51 6.96
N SER A 69 0.44 13.77 8.07
CA SER A 69 1.19 12.55 8.36
C SER A 69 0.93 11.41 7.36
N LEU A 70 -0.24 11.40 6.71
CA LEU A 70 -0.67 10.36 5.77
C LEU A 70 -0.72 10.82 4.31
N GLN A 71 -0.31 12.05 4.00
CA GLN A 71 -0.31 12.57 2.63
C GLN A 71 0.54 11.72 1.67
N LEU A 72 1.70 11.24 2.11
CA LEU A 72 2.54 10.34 1.32
C LEU A 72 1.87 8.99 1.09
N THR A 73 1.20 8.45 2.11
CA THR A 73 0.44 7.20 2.00
C THR A 73 -0.73 7.33 1.04
N LYS A 74 -1.39 8.48 1.06
CA LYS A 74 -2.46 8.82 0.12
C LYS A 74 -1.95 8.89 -1.32
N LYS A 75 -0.83 9.61 -1.56
CA LYS A 75 -0.18 9.67 -2.88
C LYS A 75 0.18 8.28 -3.37
N PHE A 76 0.75 7.46 -2.50
CA PHE A 76 1.12 6.08 -2.80
C PHE A 76 -0.08 5.22 -3.20
N LEU A 77 -1.19 5.29 -2.46
CA LEU A 77 -2.44 4.58 -2.77
C LEU A 77 -3.03 5.02 -4.12
N HIS A 78 -3.12 6.33 -4.36
CA HIS A 78 -3.69 6.87 -5.59
C HIS A 78 -2.84 6.53 -6.81
N SER A 79 -1.52 6.60 -6.72
CA SER A 79 -0.62 6.26 -7.83
C SER A 79 -0.79 4.81 -8.32
N VAL A 80 -1.04 3.86 -7.41
CA VAL A 80 -1.37 2.46 -7.77
C VAL A 80 -2.75 2.37 -8.41
N SER A 81 -3.75 3.06 -7.82
CA SER A 81 -5.12 3.08 -8.31
C SER A 81 -5.22 3.66 -9.74
N ASP A 82 -4.48 4.73 -10.00
CA ASP A 82 -4.57 5.50 -11.24
C ASP A 82 -3.55 5.04 -12.31
N ARG A 83 -2.72 4.07 -11.98
CA ARG A 83 -1.64 3.52 -12.84
C ARG A 83 -0.54 4.53 -13.18
N GLU A 84 -0.29 5.44 -12.30
CA GLU A 84 0.78 6.43 -12.43
C GLU A 84 2.09 5.86 -11.88
N TYR A 85 2.74 4.98 -12.64
CA TYR A 85 3.87 4.18 -12.16
C TYR A 85 5.09 5.02 -11.76
N LYS A 86 5.37 6.14 -12.45
CA LYS A 86 6.44 7.06 -12.05
C LYS A 86 6.19 7.67 -10.67
N HIS A 87 4.98 8.17 -10.46
CA HIS A 87 4.57 8.72 -9.16
C HIS A 87 4.54 7.65 -8.07
N PHE A 88 4.21 6.41 -8.44
CA PHE A 88 4.27 5.28 -7.51
C PHE A 88 5.68 5.05 -6.97
N PHE A 89 6.69 4.98 -7.84
CA PHE A 89 8.07 4.78 -7.41
C PHE A 89 8.62 5.97 -6.63
N GLN A 90 8.26 7.19 -7.00
CA GLN A 90 8.61 8.38 -6.23
C GLN A 90 8.00 8.35 -4.82
N ALA A 91 6.69 8.07 -4.72
CA ALA A 91 6.02 7.94 -3.43
C ALA A 91 6.60 6.78 -2.59
N LEU A 92 6.97 5.67 -3.21
CA LEU A 92 7.59 4.54 -2.54
C LEU A 92 8.98 4.91 -1.98
N LEU A 93 9.78 5.66 -2.73
CA LEU A 93 11.09 6.15 -2.26
C LEU A 93 10.94 7.12 -1.08
N GLU A 94 9.95 8.01 -1.12
CA GLU A 94 9.65 8.93 -0.03
C GLU A 94 9.12 8.20 1.22
N LEU A 95 8.36 7.11 1.04
CA LEU A 95 7.86 6.27 2.14
C LEU A 95 8.92 5.31 2.71
N HIS A 96 9.96 5.02 1.97
CA HIS A 96 10.98 4.03 2.34
C HIS A 96 11.57 4.24 3.74
N PRO A 97 12.01 5.45 4.14
CA PRO A 97 12.55 5.68 5.48
C PRO A 97 11.53 5.32 6.58
N ARG A 98 10.27 5.74 6.41
CA ARG A 98 9.20 5.44 7.35
C ARG A 98 8.91 3.94 7.45
N LEU A 99 8.94 3.23 6.32
CA LEU A 99 8.77 1.78 6.31
C LEU A 99 9.93 1.05 6.97
N GLN A 100 11.16 1.54 6.79
CA GLN A 100 12.37 0.96 7.35
C GLN A 100 12.44 1.13 8.86
N GLU A 101 12.03 2.28 9.39
CA GLU A 101 12.00 2.58 10.82
C GLU A 101 10.83 1.91 11.55
N ASP A 102 9.85 1.40 10.80
CA ASP A 102 8.68 0.78 11.38
C ASP A 102 9.01 -0.55 12.05
N ARG A 103 8.46 -0.75 13.27
CA ARG A 103 8.71 -1.93 14.09
C ARG A 103 8.28 -3.25 13.43
N TYR A 104 7.19 -3.23 12.68
CA TYR A 104 6.58 -4.45 12.13
C TYR A 104 6.93 -4.66 10.65
N LEU A 105 7.12 -3.57 9.91
CA LEU A 105 7.39 -3.61 8.47
C LEU A 105 8.89 -3.55 8.16
N GLY A 106 9.68 -2.85 8.97
CA GLY A 106 11.11 -2.67 8.75
C GLY A 106 11.89 -3.96 8.52
N PRO A 107 11.72 -5.01 9.35
CA PRO A 107 12.40 -6.29 9.15
C PRO A 107 12.07 -7.00 7.83
N HIS A 108 10.99 -6.56 7.15
CA HIS A 108 10.48 -7.15 5.93
C HIS A 108 10.48 -6.18 4.74
N ILE A 109 11.24 -5.09 4.83
CA ILE A 109 11.24 -4.02 3.83
C ILE A 109 11.61 -4.54 2.43
N ASP A 110 12.63 -5.37 2.31
CA ASP A 110 13.06 -5.94 1.03
C ASP A 110 11.98 -6.81 0.39
N TYR A 111 11.26 -7.59 1.21
CA TYR A 111 10.12 -8.37 0.77
C TYR A 111 9.00 -7.46 0.24
N LEU A 112 8.63 -6.42 0.99
CA LEU A 112 7.58 -5.48 0.60
C LEU A 112 7.94 -4.75 -0.70
N LEU A 113 9.17 -4.26 -0.83
CA LEU A 113 9.64 -3.59 -2.05
C LEU A 113 9.60 -4.51 -3.26
N ARG A 114 9.94 -5.78 -3.07
CA ARG A 114 9.82 -6.79 -4.13
C ARG A 114 8.37 -7.00 -4.54
N GLU A 115 7.46 -7.21 -3.58
CA GLU A 115 6.04 -7.45 -3.87
C GLU A 115 5.40 -6.24 -4.57
N TYR A 116 5.74 -5.02 -4.16
CA TYR A 116 5.27 -3.81 -4.83
C TYR A 116 5.75 -3.71 -6.29
N ARG A 117 7.03 -4.04 -6.56
CA ARG A 117 7.55 -4.07 -7.93
C ARG A 117 6.83 -5.12 -8.77
N VAL A 118 6.67 -6.33 -8.25
CA VAL A 118 5.96 -7.41 -8.93
C VAL A 118 4.53 -7.00 -9.25
N LEU A 119 3.82 -6.41 -8.29
CA LEU A 119 2.46 -5.92 -8.46
C LEU A 119 2.36 -4.93 -9.64
N VAL A 120 3.20 -3.90 -9.61
CA VAL A 120 3.15 -2.80 -10.59
C VAL A 120 3.57 -3.28 -11.98
N TYR A 121 4.62 -4.11 -12.08
CA TYR A 121 5.04 -4.71 -13.34
C TYR A 121 3.98 -5.65 -13.91
N THR A 122 3.34 -6.43 -13.07
CA THR A 122 2.25 -7.32 -13.49
C THR A 122 1.06 -6.50 -14.01
N GLN A 123 0.66 -5.44 -13.31
CA GLN A 123 -0.41 -4.56 -13.76
C GLN A 123 -0.09 -3.86 -15.10
N PHE A 124 1.15 -3.45 -15.29
CA PHE A 124 1.60 -2.87 -16.55
C PHE A 124 1.54 -3.89 -17.69
N LEU A 125 2.08 -5.08 -17.49
CA LEU A 125 2.15 -6.13 -18.50
C LEU A 125 0.77 -6.67 -18.90
N LEU A 126 -0.22 -6.66 -18.00
CA LEU A 126 -1.59 -7.07 -18.32
C LEU A 126 -2.25 -6.22 -19.41
N ALA A 127 -1.77 -4.99 -19.62
CA ALA A 127 -2.29 -4.10 -20.66
C ALA A 127 -1.72 -4.38 -22.05
N TYR A 128 -0.68 -5.20 -22.16
CA TYR A 128 0.07 -5.42 -23.42
C TYR A 128 0.21 -6.90 -23.72
N ARG A 129 0.14 -7.23 -25.02
CA ARG A 129 0.45 -8.58 -25.51
C ARG A 129 1.97 -8.83 -25.58
N SER A 130 2.71 -7.79 -25.90
CA SER A 130 4.19 -7.79 -25.91
C SER A 130 4.68 -6.37 -25.66
N VAL A 131 5.78 -6.22 -24.92
CA VAL A 131 6.38 -4.92 -24.56
C VAL A 131 7.88 -4.99 -24.79
N ARG A 132 8.44 -3.92 -25.36
CA ARG A 132 9.89 -3.74 -25.41
C ARG A 132 10.40 -3.27 -24.05
N LEU A 133 11.57 -3.74 -23.63
CA LEU A 133 12.18 -3.32 -22.37
C LEU A 133 12.42 -1.80 -22.29
N THR A 134 12.75 -1.17 -23.42
CA THR A 134 12.91 0.28 -23.51
C THR A 134 11.62 1.02 -23.19
N THR A 135 10.50 0.61 -23.77
CA THR A 135 9.17 1.21 -23.50
C THR A 135 8.76 1.00 -22.04
N MET A 136 9.09 -0.16 -21.48
CA MET A 136 8.85 -0.44 -20.08
C MET A 136 9.70 0.49 -19.20
N ALA A 137 10.99 0.66 -19.48
CA ALA A 137 11.88 1.54 -18.73
C ALA A 137 11.47 3.02 -18.78
N GLU A 138 10.89 3.47 -19.90
CA GLU A 138 10.38 4.84 -20.04
C GLU A 138 9.08 5.09 -19.23
N SER A 139 8.35 4.03 -18.92
CA SER A 139 7.06 4.08 -18.23
C SER A 139 7.20 4.09 -16.70
N PHE A 140 8.37 3.70 -16.18
CA PHE A 140 8.72 3.63 -14.76
C PHE A 140 9.81 4.62 -14.38
#